data_452efcaee228221cbb0cd882db42cb33
#
_entry.id   452efcaee228221cbb0cd882db42cb33
#
_cell.length_a   1.000
_cell.length_b   1.000
_cell.length_c   1.000
_cell.angle_alpha   90.00
_cell.angle_beta   90.00
_cell.angle_gamma   90.00
#
_symmetry.space_group_name_H-M   'P 1'
#
loop_
_entity.id
_entity.type
_entity.pdbx_description
1 polymer ?
#
loop_
_entity_poly.entity_id
_entity_poly.type
_entity_poly.pdbx_seq_one_letter_code
_entity_poly.pdbx_strand_id
1 'polypeptide(L)'
;AILLPALARAREAARRASCANNLKQLGIIYKMYANESKGEKWPRNHGVQPWRPATAASLGCLNAHNGSQFGPDMVALYPDYLTDSNVLVCPSWNNYDMPPAIGVGVIEDDGSGTCPWVGFISQPGDCYHYLGYAFDRCDEGEPTVPHPYNPAVQVPSQVATTLMLPENATAMAVFLNLSTDPADNAALDQDLVAAAGDGNGGSQTIYRLREGIERFLITDINNPAGSAMAQSQLAVSWDMISSNWENYSTFNHVPGGSNVLYMDGHVEFLRYPHERFPVTRSWAEFWGNMPAQ
;
A
#
# COMPACT_ATOMS: atom_id res chain seq x y z
N ALA A 1 -26.12 16.35 -27.08
CA ALA A 1 -26.24 15.34 -26.01
C ALA A 1 -25.17 14.23 -26.08
N ILE A 2 -24.61 13.90 -27.26
CA ILE A 2 -23.64 12.80 -27.44
C ILE A 2 -22.23 13.19 -26.93
N LEU A 3 -21.85 14.47 -26.95
CA LEU A 3 -20.51 14.93 -26.59
C LEU A 3 -20.18 14.82 -25.10
N LEU A 4 -21.15 14.98 -24.19
CA LEU A 4 -20.90 14.93 -22.76
C LEU A 4 -20.39 13.56 -22.26
N PRO A 5 -21.02 12.43 -22.64
CA PRO A 5 -20.49 11.12 -22.23
C PRO A 5 -19.11 10.82 -22.83
N ALA A 6 -18.83 11.26 -24.06
CA ALA A 6 -17.51 11.08 -24.69
C ALA A 6 -16.44 11.89 -23.94
N LEU A 7 -16.74 13.13 -23.57
CA LEU A 7 -15.82 13.98 -22.81
C LEU A 7 -15.54 13.42 -21.40
N ALA A 8 -16.57 12.89 -20.71
CA ALA A 8 -16.39 12.25 -19.40
C ALA A 8 -15.44 11.04 -19.48
N ARG A 9 -15.63 10.17 -20.48
CA ARG A 9 -14.74 9.01 -20.71
C ARG A 9 -13.30 9.44 -21.04
N ALA A 10 -13.14 10.48 -21.87
CA ALA A 10 -11.81 11.01 -22.22
C ALA A 10 -11.09 11.59 -21.00
N ARG A 11 -11.80 12.34 -20.15
CA ARG A 11 -11.25 12.88 -18.90
C ARG A 11 -10.80 11.77 -17.96
N GLU A 12 -11.61 10.73 -17.76
CA GLU A 12 -11.23 9.62 -16.90
C GLU A 12 -10.06 8.82 -17.47
N ALA A 13 -9.99 8.61 -18.78
CA ALA A 13 -8.82 8.00 -19.42
C ALA A 13 -7.54 8.82 -19.20
N ALA A 14 -7.63 10.16 -19.28
CA ALA A 14 -6.50 11.04 -18.98
C ALA A 14 -6.07 10.95 -17.51
N ARG A 15 -7.02 10.93 -16.57
CA ARG A 15 -6.70 10.75 -15.13
C ARG A 15 -6.02 9.41 -14.85
N ARG A 16 -6.51 8.31 -15.41
CA ARG A 16 -5.86 6.98 -15.30
C ARG A 16 -4.43 7.01 -15.83
N ALA A 17 -4.20 7.66 -16.97
CA ALA A 17 -2.85 7.79 -17.52
C ALA A 17 -1.94 8.60 -16.58
N SER A 18 -2.45 9.65 -15.94
CA SER A 18 -1.72 10.41 -14.92
C SER A 18 -1.39 9.56 -13.70
N CYS A 19 -2.36 8.79 -13.17
CA CYS A 19 -2.11 7.88 -12.04
C CYS A 19 -1.09 6.80 -12.41
N ALA A 20 -1.18 6.23 -13.62
CA ALA A 20 -0.18 5.27 -14.09
C ALA A 20 1.23 5.88 -14.18
N ASN A 21 1.34 7.16 -14.57
CA ASN A 21 2.61 7.86 -14.59
C ASN A 21 3.15 8.12 -13.16
N ASN A 22 2.29 8.47 -12.22
CA ASN A 22 2.66 8.64 -10.81
C ASN A 22 3.22 7.32 -10.25
N LEU A 23 2.55 6.20 -10.48
CA LEU A 23 3.03 4.88 -10.06
C LEU A 23 4.38 4.51 -10.70
N LYS A 24 4.62 4.87 -11.97
CA LYS A 24 5.94 4.68 -12.60
C LYS A 24 7.02 5.50 -11.92
N GLN A 25 6.72 6.74 -11.56
CA GLN A 25 7.66 7.60 -10.81
C GLN A 25 7.95 7.02 -9.43
N LEU A 26 6.92 6.54 -8.71
CA LEU A 26 7.10 5.83 -7.44
C LEU A 26 7.98 4.60 -7.60
N GLY A 27 7.81 3.80 -8.65
CA GLY A 27 8.67 2.66 -8.95
C GLY A 27 10.14 3.03 -9.14
N ILE A 28 10.42 4.13 -9.82
CA ILE A 28 11.79 4.67 -9.96
C ILE A 28 12.34 5.08 -8.60
N ILE A 29 11.57 5.80 -7.80
CA ILE A 29 11.95 6.25 -6.46
C ILE A 29 12.28 5.06 -5.57
N TYR A 30 11.46 4.01 -5.56
CA TYR A 30 11.70 2.81 -4.76
C TYR A 30 12.96 2.07 -5.19
N LYS A 31 13.23 1.98 -6.49
CA LYS A 31 14.47 1.37 -7.01
C LYS A 31 15.71 2.21 -6.68
N MET A 32 15.62 3.54 -6.73
CA MET A 32 16.71 4.42 -6.30
C MET A 32 17.04 4.20 -4.83
N TYR A 33 16.03 4.18 -3.98
CA TYR A 33 16.19 3.88 -2.55
C TYR A 33 16.79 2.48 -2.33
N ALA A 34 16.29 1.46 -3.04
CA ALA A 34 16.78 0.09 -2.90
C ALA A 34 18.27 -0.04 -3.25
N ASN A 35 18.73 0.65 -4.28
CA ASN A 35 20.15 0.62 -4.69
C ASN A 35 21.11 1.14 -3.59
N GLU A 36 20.63 2.00 -2.69
CA GLU A 36 21.42 2.58 -1.60
C GLU A 36 21.16 1.88 -0.26
N SER A 37 20.05 1.15 -0.16
CA SER A 37 19.67 0.46 1.07
C SER A 37 20.49 -0.81 1.32
N LYS A 38 20.74 -1.14 2.60
CA LYS A 38 21.37 -2.40 2.95
C LYS A 38 20.48 -3.59 2.58
N GLY A 39 21.01 -4.50 1.77
CA GLY A 39 20.31 -5.70 1.30
C GLY A 39 19.33 -5.41 0.18
N GLU A 40 19.50 -4.29 -0.53
CA GLU A 40 18.70 -3.90 -1.70
C GLU A 40 17.19 -3.92 -1.40
N LYS A 41 16.82 -3.61 -0.14
CA LYS A 41 15.42 -3.58 0.30
C LYS A 41 14.73 -2.32 -0.21
N TRP A 42 13.52 -2.48 -0.66
CA TRP A 42 12.61 -1.38 -0.97
C TRP A 42 12.19 -0.64 0.31
N PRO A 43 11.65 0.57 0.24
CA PRO A 43 11.20 1.28 1.43
C PRO A 43 10.29 0.38 2.28
N ARG A 44 10.35 0.51 3.59
CA ARG A 44 9.35 -0.16 4.42
C ARG A 44 8.01 0.55 4.29
N ASN A 45 6.97 -0.08 4.78
CA ASN A 45 5.70 0.60 4.96
C ASN A 45 5.86 1.77 5.94
N HIS A 46 4.98 2.75 5.82
CA HIS A 46 4.93 3.89 6.71
C HIS A 46 4.76 3.41 8.16
N GLY A 47 5.61 3.88 9.04
CA GLY A 47 5.64 3.46 10.42
C GLY A 47 5.22 4.56 11.41
N VAL A 48 5.37 4.27 12.68
CA VAL A 48 5.19 5.27 13.75
C VAL A 48 6.20 6.41 13.56
N GLN A 49 5.72 7.63 13.58
CA GLN A 49 6.57 8.80 13.36
C GLN A 49 7.24 9.24 14.66
N PRO A 50 8.58 9.45 14.68
CA PRO A 50 9.32 9.72 15.91
C PRO A 50 9.01 11.06 16.57
N TRP A 51 8.44 12.01 15.85
CA TRP A 51 8.04 13.32 16.40
C TRP A 51 6.58 13.37 16.83
N ARG A 52 5.91 12.24 16.90
CA ARG A 52 4.56 12.14 17.41
C ARG A 52 4.60 11.81 18.91
N PRO A 53 4.94 12.77 19.79
CA PRO A 53 4.73 12.56 21.21
C PRO A 53 3.24 12.41 21.44
N ALA A 54 2.84 11.67 22.47
CA ALA A 54 1.46 11.65 22.97
C ALA A 54 0.90 13.06 23.25
N THR A 55 1.78 14.05 23.28
CA THR A 55 1.52 15.49 23.41
C THR A 55 1.25 16.20 22.06
N ALA A 56 1.31 15.54 20.92
CA ALA A 56 0.98 16.15 19.62
C ALA A 56 -0.48 16.65 19.59
N ALA A 57 -1.37 15.96 20.30
CA ALA A 57 -2.72 16.44 20.54
C ALA A 57 -2.77 17.76 21.33
N SER A 58 -1.79 18.02 22.19
CA SER A 58 -1.68 19.26 22.98
C SER A 58 -1.01 20.41 22.21
N LEU A 59 -0.43 20.12 21.03
CA LEU A 59 0.24 21.08 20.16
C LEU A 59 -0.63 21.53 18.98
N GLY A 60 -1.92 21.22 18.94
CA GLY A 60 -2.80 21.60 17.85
C GLY A 60 -2.62 20.83 16.54
N CYS A 61 -1.63 19.92 16.46
CA CYS A 61 -1.41 19.04 15.31
C CYS A 61 -2.50 17.95 15.18
N LEU A 62 -3.73 18.30 15.50
CA LEU A 62 -4.87 17.38 15.64
C LEU A 62 -5.31 16.75 14.33
N ASN A 63 -4.90 17.30 13.20
CA ASN A 63 -5.24 16.77 11.88
C ASN A 63 -4.18 15.84 11.29
N ALA A 64 -3.14 15.51 12.03
CA ALA A 64 -2.27 14.40 11.67
C ALA A 64 -3.07 13.10 11.89
N HIS A 65 -3.84 12.72 10.88
CA HIS A 65 -4.67 11.52 10.93
C HIS A 65 -3.81 10.30 11.27
N ASN A 66 -4.29 9.56 12.25
CA ASN A 66 -3.72 8.31 12.73
C ASN A 66 -4.15 7.13 11.84
N GLY A 67 -4.49 7.37 10.58
CA GLY A 67 -4.95 6.32 9.69
C GLY A 67 -3.89 5.26 9.46
N SER A 68 -4.30 4.01 9.29
CA SER A 68 -3.43 2.96 8.78
C SER A 68 -2.88 3.41 7.45
N GLN A 69 -1.57 3.42 7.39
CA GLN A 69 -0.87 4.04 6.29
C GLN A 69 -0.31 2.92 5.41
N PHE A 70 -1.05 2.59 4.38
CA PHE A 70 -0.62 1.62 3.38
C PHE A 70 0.20 2.30 2.27
N GLY A 71 1.07 3.18 2.70
CA GLY A 71 2.04 3.90 1.88
C GLY A 71 3.48 3.59 2.28
N PRO A 72 4.46 4.01 1.47
CA PRO A 72 5.87 3.86 1.80
C PRO A 72 6.29 4.80 2.95
N ASP A 73 7.38 4.45 3.63
CA ASP A 73 7.98 5.33 4.66
C ASP A 73 8.53 6.60 4.02
N MET A 74 7.77 7.66 4.14
CA MET A 74 8.09 8.94 3.51
C MET A 74 9.27 9.66 4.18
N VAL A 75 9.55 9.37 5.45
CA VAL A 75 10.73 9.91 6.13
C VAL A 75 12.00 9.39 5.47
N ALA A 76 11.97 8.16 4.99
CA ALA A 76 13.09 7.55 4.29
C ALA A 76 13.19 8.01 2.82
N LEU A 77 12.12 8.55 2.24
CA LEU A 77 12.09 8.91 0.83
C LEU A 77 12.25 10.42 0.58
N TYR A 78 11.70 11.26 1.47
CA TYR A 78 11.77 12.70 1.29
C TYR A 78 12.94 13.30 2.09
N PRO A 79 13.67 14.29 1.59
CA PRO A 79 13.57 14.85 0.23
C PRO A 79 14.46 14.16 -0.82
N ASP A 80 15.28 13.19 -0.42
CA ASP A 80 16.41 12.71 -1.21
C ASP A 80 15.98 11.96 -2.48
N TYR A 81 14.90 11.19 -2.41
CA TYR A 81 14.37 10.39 -3.53
C TYR A 81 13.06 10.94 -4.08
N LEU A 82 12.21 11.51 -3.22
CA LEU A 82 10.92 12.11 -3.58
C LEU A 82 10.96 13.60 -3.28
N THR A 83 10.96 14.44 -4.31
CA THR A 83 10.98 15.92 -4.18
C THR A 83 9.62 16.55 -4.45
N ASP A 84 8.72 15.88 -5.19
CA ASP A 84 7.37 16.35 -5.51
C ASP A 84 6.32 15.42 -4.92
N SER A 85 5.63 15.90 -3.89
CA SER A 85 4.55 15.15 -3.22
C SER A 85 3.30 14.95 -4.09
N ASN A 86 3.11 15.71 -5.19
CA ASN A 86 1.98 15.53 -6.08
C ASN A 86 1.97 14.14 -6.74
N VAL A 87 3.12 13.46 -6.80
CA VAL A 87 3.23 12.08 -7.29
C VAL A 87 2.41 11.10 -6.44
N LEU A 88 2.13 11.46 -5.18
CA LEU A 88 1.37 10.61 -4.25
C LEU A 88 -0.15 10.74 -4.42
N VAL A 89 -0.61 11.63 -5.28
CA VAL A 89 -2.03 11.93 -5.41
C VAL A 89 -2.60 11.42 -6.71
N CYS A 90 -3.63 10.59 -6.61
CA CYS A 90 -4.41 10.16 -7.76
C CYS A 90 -5.39 11.28 -8.19
N PRO A 91 -5.32 11.78 -9.44
CA PRO A 91 -6.28 12.79 -9.94
C PRO A 91 -7.74 12.33 -9.99
N SER A 92 -7.98 11.02 -9.89
CA SER A 92 -9.33 10.45 -9.81
C SER A 92 -9.80 10.20 -8.39
N TRP A 93 -8.95 10.48 -7.39
CA TRP A 93 -9.35 10.36 -5.99
C TRP A 93 -10.50 11.33 -5.69
N ASN A 94 -11.55 10.83 -5.09
CA ASN A 94 -12.82 11.56 -4.89
C ASN A 94 -13.32 11.52 -3.45
N ASN A 95 -12.46 11.28 -2.50
CA ASN A 95 -12.82 11.44 -1.09
C ASN A 95 -12.99 12.94 -0.80
N TYR A 96 -14.24 13.40 -0.83
CA TYR A 96 -14.59 14.82 -0.73
C TYR A 96 -14.40 15.40 0.66
N ASP A 97 -14.40 14.55 1.69
CA ASP A 97 -14.33 15.00 3.08
C ASP A 97 -12.89 15.28 3.54
N MET A 98 -11.90 14.80 2.78
CA MET A 98 -10.49 15.03 3.07
C MET A 98 -9.75 15.31 1.75
N PRO A 99 -9.63 16.58 1.33
CA PRO A 99 -8.78 16.90 0.20
C PRO A 99 -7.37 16.36 0.51
N PRO A 100 -6.67 15.80 -0.50
CA PRO A 100 -5.30 15.40 -0.31
C PRO A 100 -4.56 16.61 0.21
N ALA A 101 -4.21 16.57 1.46
CA ALA A 101 -3.47 17.62 2.10
C ALA A 101 -2.03 17.53 1.58
N ILE A 102 -1.85 18.02 0.36
CA ILE A 102 -0.58 18.07 -0.32
C ILE A 102 0.06 19.39 0.07
N GLY A 103 0.70 19.39 1.18
CA GLY A 103 1.50 20.51 1.59
C GLY A 103 2.91 20.04 1.88
N VAL A 104 3.84 20.34 0.98
CA VAL A 104 5.22 20.51 1.38
C VAL A 104 5.23 21.77 2.21
N GLY A 105 5.12 21.67 3.50
CA GLY A 105 5.08 22.84 4.36
C GLY A 105 4.99 22.46 5.82
N VAL A 106 5.31 23.40 6.61
CA VAL A 106 5.02 23.41 8.02
C VAL A 106 3.53 23.70 8.12
N ILE A 107 2.75 22.86 8.75
CA ILE A 107 1.41 23.25 9.15
C ILE A 107 1.64 24.27 10.26
N GLU A 108 1.30 25.52 9.98
CA GLU A 108 1.15 26.48 11.06
C GLU A 108 0.07 25.96 11.97
N ASP A 109 0.44 25.63 13.20
CA ASP A 109 -0.53 25.37 14.22
C ASP A 109 -1.21 26.70 14.61
N ASP A 110 -2.23 26.62 15.42
CA ASP A 110 -3.02 27.72 15.97
C ASP A 110 -2.23 28.74 16.82
N GLY A 111 -0.92 28.81 16.70
CA GLY A 111 -0.01 29.74 17.35
C GLY A 111 0.89 29.11 18.41
N SER A 112 0.92 27.81 18.56
CA SER A 112 1.73 27.12 19.58
C SER A 112 3.02 26.48 19.04
N GLY A 113 3.25 26.44 17.75
CA GLY A 113 4.44 25.90 17.10
C GLY A 113 4.16 25.34 15.71
N THR A 114 5.19 24.91 15.03
CA THR A 114 5.11 24.33 13.69
C THR A 114 5.04 22.82 13.78
N CYS A 115 3.96 22.22 13.27
CA CYS A 115 3.90 20.78 13.12
C CYS A 115 4.87 20.34 12.03
N PRO A 116 5.77 19.39 12.30
CA PRO A 116 6.66 18.88 11.26
C PRO A 116 5.85 18.34 10.09
N TRP A 117 6.19 18.80 8.92
CA TRP A 117 5.54 18.49 7.65
C TRP A 117 5.29 16.99 7.37
N VAL A 118 6.10 16.14 7.92
CA VAL A 118 6.03 14.68 7.70
C VAL A 118 4.72 14.07 8.21
N GLY A 119 4.01 14.73 9.11
CA GLY A 119 2.65 14.33 9.50
C GLY A 119 1.66 14.34 8.32
N PHE A 120 1.95 15.09 7.28
CA PHE A 120 1.08 15.25 6.12
C PHE A 120 1.22 14.20 5.03
N ILE A 121 2.34 13.51 4.98
CA ILE A 121 2.56 12.43 4.04
C ILE A 121 1.88 11.15 4.53
N SER A 122 1.10 11.27 5.56
CA SER A 122 0.39 10.15 6.14
C SER A 122 -0.78 9.62 5.30
N GLN A 123 -1.11 10.26 4.17
CA GLN A 123 -2.22 9.85 3.31
C GLN A 123 -1.83 9.29 1.93
N PRO A 124 -0.56 8.91 1.63
CA PRO A 124 -0.26 8.28 0.35
C PRO A 124 -0.98 6.94 0.18
N GLY A 125 -1.34 6.28 1.29
CA GLY A 125 -2.12 5.06 1.28
C GLY A 125 -3.57 5.23 0.86
N ASP A 126 -4.11 6.44 0.82
CA ASP A 126 -5.47 6.70 0.38
C ASP A 126 -5.59 6.71 -1.15
N CYS A 127 -4.51 7.06 -1.84
CA CYS A 127 -4.47 7.07 -3.30
C CYS A 127 -3.80 5.83 -3.88
N TYR A 128 -2.65 5.46 -3.33
CA TYR A 128 -1.83 4.35 -3.80
C TYR A 128 -1.44 3.46 -2.64
N HIS A 129 -1.90 2.22 -2.67
CA HIS A 129 -1.52 1.23 -1.68
C HIS A 129 -0.10 0.73 -1.94
N TYR A 130 0.66 0.60 -0.87
CA TYR A 130 2.00 0.01 -0.82
C TYR A 130 2.17 -0.72 0.51
N LEU A 131 2.51 -1.99 0.48
CA LEU A 131 2.62 -2.81 1.70
C LEU A 131 4.06 -3.09 2.11
N GLY A 132 5.02 -2.95 1.19
CA GLY A 132 6.43 -3.22 1.45
C GLY A 132 6.80 -4.71 1.52
N TYR A 133 5.86 -5.61 1.22
CA TYR A 133 6.02 -7.06 1.25
C TYR A 133 5.58 -7.69 -0.06
N ALA A 134 6.13 -8.87 -0.36
CA ALA A 134 5.78 -9.63 -1.54
C ALA A 134 4.56 -10.53 -1.25
N PHE A 135 3.47 -10.33 -1.96
CA PHE A 135 2.31 -11.22 -1.94
C PHE A 135 2.18 -11.90 -3.30
N ASP A 136 2.40 -13.22 -3.31
CA ASP A 136 2.47 -14.04 -4.52
C ASP A 136 1.36 -15.10 -4.59
N ARG A 137 0.49 -15.16 -3.56
CA ARG A 137 -0.60 -16.15 -3.44
C ARG A 137 -1.92 -15.48 -3.05
N CYS A 138 -2.27 -14.42 -3.78
CA CYS A 138 -3.50 -13.64 -3.58
C CYS A 138 -4.34 -13.51 -4.86
N ASP A 139 -4.00 -14.25 -5.92
CA ASP A 139 -4.77 -14.32 -7.16
C ASP A 139 -6.12 -15.01 -6.93
N GLU A 140 -7.06 -14.83 -7.86
CA GLU A 140 -8.35 -15.52 -7.82
C GLU A 140 -8.11 -17.04 -7.95
N GLY A 141 -8.71 -17.81 -7.04
CA GLY A 141 -8.49 -19.26 -6.97
C GLY A 141 -7.40 -19.70 -5.99
N GLU A 142 -6.57 -18.79 -5.48
CA GLU A 142 -5.68 -19.08 -4.36
C GLU A 142 -6.47 -19.29 -3.04
N PRO A 143 -5.85 -19.93 -2.02
CA PRO A 143 -6.52 -20.19 -0.75
C PRO A 143 -7.11 -18.95 -0.09
N THR A 144 -8.33 -19.06 0.40
CA THR A 144 -9.02 -18.02 1.15
C THR A 144 -9.43 -18.50 2.54
N VAL A 145 -9.58 -17.55 3.45
CA VAL A 145 -10.09 -17.76 4.82
C VAL A 145 -11.16 -16.73 5.14
N PRO A 146 -12.01 -16.99 6.14
CA PRO A 146 -12.93 -15.97 6.64
C PRO A 146 -12.18 -14.71 7.07
N HIS A 147 -12.73 -13.55 6.71
CA HIS A 147 -12.15 -12.26 7.12
C HIS A 147 -12.16 -12.10 8.66
N PRO A 148 -11.06 -11.62 9.29
CA PRO A 148 -10.94 -11.53 10.75
C PRO A 148 -12.06 -10.70 11.43
N TYR A 149 -12.54 -9.67 10.77
CA TYR A 149 -13.56 -8.76 11.29
C TYR A 149 -14.97 -9.00 10.71
N ASN A 150 -15.09 -9.71 9.59
CA ASN A 150 -16.36 -10.07 8.96
C ASN A 150 -16.31 -11.50 8.41
N PRO A 151 -16.57 -12.53 9.22
CA PRO A 151 -16.45 -13.92 8.80
C PRO A 151 -17.39 -14.35 7.64
N ALA A 152 -18.32 -13.49 7.24
CA ALA A 152 -19.23 -13.77 6.12
C ALA A 152 -18.54 -13.65 4.74
N VAL A 153 -17.39 -12.98 4.67
CA VAL A 153 -16.62 -12.82 3.43
C VAL A 153 -15.33 -13.62 3.46
N GLN A 154 -14.85 -14.00 2.28
CA GLN A 154 -13.61 -14.77 2.11
C GLN A 154 -12.52 -13.86 1.57
N VAL A 155 -11.34 -13.95 2.15
CA VAL A 155 -10.19 -13.08 1.85
C VAL A 155 -8.92 -13.91 1.65
N PRO A 156 -7.88 -13.40 0.96
CA PRO A 156 -6.67 -14.17 0.71
C PRO A 156 -6.04 -14.69 1.99
N SER A 157 -5.82 -16.01 2.08
CA SER A 157 -5.22 -16.67 3.24
C SER A 157 -3.84 -16.09 3.55
N GLN A 158 -3.01 -15.90 2.53
CA GLN A 158 -1.66 -15.37 2.69
C GLN A 158 -1.62 -14.06 3.49
N VAL A 159 -2.53 -13.14 3.22
CA VAL A 159 -2.57 -11.86 3.92
C VAL A 159 -3.24 -12.00 5.28
N ALA A 160 -4.45 -12.55 5.31
CA ALA A 160 -5.25 -12.59 6.53
C ALA A 160 -4.58 -13.39 7.65
N THR A 161 -4.02 -14.58 7.35
CA THR A 161 -3.34 -15.40 8.37
C THR A 161 -2.04 -14.76 8.83
N THR A 162 -1.23 -14.21 7.91
CA THR A 162 0.03 -13.54 8.25
C THR A 162 -0.20 -12.36 9.19
N LEU A 163 -1.23 -11.56 8.93
CA LEU A 163 -1.54 -10.40 9.74
C LEU A 163 -2.05 -10.77 11.15
N MET A 164 -2.59 -11.98 11.34
CA MET A 164 -3.16 -12.44 12.60
C MET A 164 -2.20 -13.25 13.46
N LEU A 165 -1.00 -13.58 12.96
CA LEU A 165 -0.03 -14.37 13.72
C LEU A 165 0.58 -13.55 14.86
N PRO A 166 0.69 -14.12 16.09
CA PRO A 166 1.29 -13.45 17.25
C PRO A 166 2.73 -12.98 16.99
N GLU A 167 3.49 -13.71 16.18
CA GLU A 167 4.86 -13.39 15.82
C GLU A 167 4.97 -12.06 15.05
N ASN A 168 3.91 -11.66 14.37
CA ASN A 168 3.82 -10.41 13.62
C ASN A 168 3.13 -9.28 14.41
N ALA A 169 2.77 -9.51 15.66
CA ALA A 169 1.92 -8.59 16.44
C ALA A 169 2.46 -7.17 16.49
N THR A 170 3.78 -6.99 16.63
CA THR A 170 4.40 -5.64 16.66
C THR A 170 4.32 -4.97 15.28
N ALA A 171 4.67 -5.69 14.21
CA ALA A 171 4.54 -5.17 12.85
C ALA A 171 3.09 -4.79 12.54
N MET A 172 2.15 -5.63 12.99
CA MET A 172 0.71 -5.39 12.81
C MET A 172 0.22 -4.19 13.63
N ALA A 173 0.68 -4.02 14.87
CA ALA A 173 0.35 -2.85 15.65
C ALA A 173 0.81 -1.55 14.99
N VAL A 174 1.98 -1.56 14.35
CA VAL A 174 2.46 -0.42 13.56
C VAL A 174 1.61 -0.22 12.30
N PHE A 175 1.33 -1.29 11.56
CA PHE A 175 0.49 -1.25 10.35
C PHE A 175 -0.90 -0.67 10.61
N LEU A 176 -1.52 -1.09 11.70
CA LEU A 176 -2.87 -0.64 12.09
C LEU A 176 -2.85 0.64 12.93
N ASN A 177 -1.69 1.29 13.03
CA ASN A 177 -1.51 2.50 13.83
C ASN A 177 -1.92 2.35 15.32
N LEU A 178 -1.76 1.16 15.86
CA LEU A 178 -2.02 0.85 17.26
C LEU A 178 -0.79 1.05 18.13
N SER A 179 0.42 1.05 17.54
CA SER A 179 1.66 1.38 18.23
C SER A 179 1.88 2.89 18.25
N THR A 180 2.43 3.37 19.35
CA THR A 180 2.88 4.76 19.53
C THR A 180 4.40 4.86 19.71
N ASP A 181 5.11 3.74 19.74
CA ASP A 181 6.56 3.68 19.92
C ASP A 181 7.28 3.62 18.57
N PRO A 182 8.10 4.63 18.23
CA PRO A 182 8.91 4.61 17.01
C PRO A 182 9.89 3.43 16.93
N ALA A 183 10.28 2.84 18.06
CA ALA A 183 11.16 1.67 18.09
C ALA A 183 10.49 0.44 17.45
N ASP A 184 9.18 0.35 17.48
CA ASP A 184 8.41 -0.74 16.87
C ASP A 184 8.52 -0.76 15.33
N ASN A 185 8.93 0.36 14.72
CA ASN A 185 9.18 0.42 13.28
C ASN A 185 10.22 -0.60 12.81
N ALA A 186 11.12 -1.05 13.67
CA ALA A 186 12.08 -2.08 13.37
C ALA A 186 11.43 -3.42 12.97
N ALA A 187 10.19 -3.67 13.43
CA ALA A 187 9.42 -4.84 13.03
C ALA A 187 9.04 -4.81 11.53
N LEU A 188 8.81 -3.61 10.97
CA LEU A 188 8.53 -3.45 9.53
C LEU A 188 9.78 -3.66 8.65
N ASP A 189 10.96 -3.73 9.23
CA ASP A 189 12.20 -4.03 8.52
C ASP A 189 12.52 -5.53 8.46
N GLN A 190 11.69 -6.36 9.08
CA GLN A 190 11.83 -7.81 9.09
C GLN A 190 10.91 -8.46 8.05
N ASP A 191 11.26 -9.66 7.61
CA ASP A 191 10.34 -10.54 6.90
C ASP A 191 9.26 -11.02 7.89
N LEU A 192 8.02 -11.22 7.45
CA LEU A 192 6.92 -11.66 8.32
C LEU A 192 6.86 -13.19 8.36
N VAL A 193 6.39 -13.71 9.47
CA VAL A 193 6.06 -15.13 9.60
C VAL A 193 4.70 -15.39 8.95
N ALA A 194 4.56 -16.49 8.26
CA ALA A 194 3.29 -16.95 7.67
C ALA A 194 2.89 -18.31 8.21
N ALA A 195 1.61 -18.63 8.12
CA ALA A 195 1.12 -19.97 8.39
C ALA A 195 1.75 -20.97 7.41
N ALA A 196 1.78 -22.23 7.80
CA ALA A 196 2.39 -23.29 6.98
C ALA A 196 1.71 -23.35 5.61
N GLY A 197 2.49 -23.12 4.56
CA GLY A 197 2.00 -23.10 3.18
C GLY A 197 1.49 -21.75 2.68
N ASP A 198 1.30 -20.74 3.53
CA ASP A 198 0.84 -19.40 3.14
C ASP A 198 1.99 -18.44 2.84
N GLY A 199 3.23 -18.75 3.20
CA GLY A 199 4.38 -17.93 2.87
C GLY A 199 4.74 -17.94 1.39
N ASN A 200 5.63 -17.07 0.99
CA ASN A 200 6.08 -16.96 -0.39
C ASN A 200 6.62 -18.29 -0.91
N GLY A 201 6.22 -18.66 -2.12
CA GLY A 201 6.54 -19.97 -2.68
C GLY A 201 5.99 -21.15 -1.87
N GLY A 202 4.98 -20.97 -1.02
CA GLY A 202 4.45 -21.99 -0.13
C GLY A 202 5.29 -22.25 1.12
N SER A 203 6.18 -21.34 1.49
CA SER A 203 7.01 -21.39 2.70
C SER A 203 6.22 -20.93 3.95
N GLN A 204 6.94 -20.55 5.01
CA GLN A 204 6.39 -19.90 6.21
C GLN A 204 6.91 -18.47 6.38
N THR A 205 7.30 -17.81 5.28
CA THR A 205 7.86 -16.47 5.32
C THR A 205 7.25 -15.60 4.23
N ILE A 206 6.83 -14.40 4.58
CA ILE A 206 6.52 -13.34 3.63
C ILE A 206 7.70 -12.38 3.60
N TYR A 207 8.37 -12.33 2.47
CA TYR A 207 9.56 -11.51 2.32
C TYR A 207 9.23 -10.04 2.12
N ARG A 208 10.05 -9.18 2.73
CA ARG A 208 10.13 -7.77 2.37
C ARG A 208 10.51 -7.62 0.90
N LEU A 209 9.89 -6.62 0.22
CA LEU A 209 10.29 -6.26 -1.14
C LEU A 209 11.78 -5.88 -1.17
N ARG A 210 12.51 -6.50 -2.09
CA ARG A 210 13.96 -6.30 -2.33
C ARG A 210 14.30 -6.66 -3.77
N GLU A 211 15.37 -6.11 -4.31
CA GLU A 211 15.85 -6.53 -5.63
C GLU A 211 16.24 -8.02 -5.63
N GLY A 212 15.98 -8.69 -6.74
CA GLY A 212 16.25 -10.13 -6.87
C GLY A 212 15.35 -11.04 -6.01
N ILE A 213 14.17 -10.56 -5.59
CA ILE A 213 13.25 -11.29 -4.72
C ILE A 213 12.65 -12.53 -5.41
N GLU A 214 12.57 -12.55 -6.73
CA GLU A 214 11.98 -13.65 -7.51
C GLU A 214 12.60 -15.01 -7.19
N ARG A 215 13.88 -15.06 -6.81
CA ARG A 215 14.57 -16.27 -6.38
C ARG A 215 14.00 -16.90 -5.10
N PHE A 216 13.29 -16.09 -4.28
CA PHE A 216 12.65 -16.57 -3.05
C PHE A 216 11.20 -16.97 -3.26
N LEU A 217 10.64 -16.74 -4.47
CA LEU A 217 9.26 -17.05 -4.83
C LEU A 217 9.15 -18.36 -5.61
N ILE A 218 10.19 -19.18 -5.58
CA ILE A 218 10.23 -20.47 -6.30
C ILE A 218 9.39 -21.50 -5.55
N THR A 219 8.34 -22.01 -6.17
CA THR A 219 7.44 -23.03 -5.60
C THR A 219 7.91 -24.46 -5.84
N ASP A 220 8.71 -24.70 -6.88
CA ASP A 220 9.27 -26.01 -7.23
C ASP A 220 10.78 -25.93 -7.44
N ILE A 221 11.55 -26.47 -6.49
CA ILE A 221 13.01 -26.48 -6.53
C ILE A 221 13.54 -27.31 -7.72
N ASN A 222 12.77 -28.28 -8.19
CA ASN A 222 13.18 -29.13 -9.32
C ASN A 222 12.93 -28.46 -10.67
N ASN A 223 12.02 -27.49 -10.73
CA ASN A 223 11.71 -26.70 -11.93
C ASN A 223 11.64 -25.20 -11.61
N PRO A 224 12.74 -24.56 -11.22
CA PRO A 224 12.73 -23.15 -10.81
C PRO A 224 12.23 -22.19 -11.91
N ALA A 225 12.57 -22.47 -13.16
CA ALA A 225 12.17 -21.61 -14.28
C ALA A 225 10.66 -21.65 -14.56
N GLY A 226 9.99 -22.74 -14.19
CA GLY A 226 8.54 -22.90 -14.39
C GLY A 226 7.70 -22.47 -13.20
N SER A 227 8.32 -22.28 -12.02
CA SER A 227 7.60 -22.04 -10.77
C SER A 227 7.95 -20.70 -10.10
N ALA A 228 8.95 -19.97 -10.60
CA ALA A 228 9.30 -18.66 -10.08
C ALA A 228 8.34 -17.59 -10.63
N MET A 229 7.73 -16.82 -9.74
CA MET A 229 6.99 -15.63 -10.14
C MET A 229 7.98 -14.60 -10.72
N ALA A 230 7.70 -14.13 -11.94
CA ALA A 230 8.53 -13.10 -12.57
C ALA A 230 8.31 -11.74 -11.89
N GLN A 231 9.33 -10.87 -11.91
CA GLN A 231 9.18 -9.49 -11.41
C GLN A 231 8.03 -8.73 -12.08
N SER A 232 7.71 -9.08 -13.32
CA SER A 232 6.58 -8.52 -14.07
C SER A 232 5.20 -9.01 -13.61
N GLN A 233 5.13 -9.93 -12.66
CA GLN A 233 3.88 -10.45 -12.09
C GLN A 233 3.71 -10.06 -10.62
N LEU A 234 4.78 -9.65 -9.94
CA LEU A 234 4.75 -9.26 -8.54
C LEU A 234 4.28 -7.80 -8.40
N ALA A 235 3.04 -7.63 -7.97
CA ALA A 235 2.46 -6.31 -7.70
C ALA A 235 3.11 -5.69 -6.45
N VAL A 236 3.49 -4.42 -6.52
CA VAL A 236 4.18 -3.70 -5.44
C VAL A 236 3.44 -2.46 -4.96
N SER A 237 2.74 -1.77 -5.85
CA SER A 237 1.89 -0.62 -5.50
C SER A 237 0.75 -0.48 -6.51
N TRP A 238 -0.40 0.03 -6.06
CA TRP A 238 -1.59 0.10 -6.91
C TRP A 238 -2.56 1.18 -6.43
N ASP A 239 -3.44 1.67 -7.35
CA ASP A 239 -4.56 2.54 -6.97
C ASP A 239 -5.46 1.84 -5.97
N MET A 240 -6.03 2.59 -5.02
CA MET A 240 -6.92 2.06 -4.01
C MET A 240 -8.05 1.20 -4.60
N ILE A 241 -8.32 0.08 -3.93
CA ILE A 241 -9.37 -0.88 -4.23
C ILE A 241 -10.09 -1.26 -2.94
N SER A 242 -11.41 -1.08 -2.89
CA SER A 242 -12.24 -1.51 -1.76
C SER A 242 -13.63 -1.89 -2.24
N SER A 243 -14.24 -2.91 -1.64
CA SER A 243 -15.60 -3.34 -1.95
C SER A 243 -16.66 -2.57 -1.15
N ASN A 244 -16.28 -1.87 -0.09
CA ASN A 244 -17.21 -1.22 0.83
C ASN A 244 -17.10 0.31 0.75
N TRP A 245 -18.16 0.93 0.21
CA TRP A 245 -18.26 2.38 0.10
C TRP A 245 -18.56 3.08 1.44
N GLU A 246 -19.05 2.36 2.45
CA GLU A 246 -19.40 2.94 3.76
C GLU A 246 -18.17 3.32 4.60
N ASN A 247 -17.02 2.72 4.30
CA ASN A 247 -15.76 2.97 5.00
C ASN A 247 -14.85 3.98 4.28
N TYR A 248 -15.42 4.98 3.62
CA TYR A 248 -14.69 6.08 2.94
C TYR A 248 -13.73 5.65 1.81
N SER A 249 -13.62 4.37 1.53
CA SER A 249 -12.68 3.80 0.57
C SER A 249 -13.42 3.20 -0.61
N THR A 250 -13.38 3.85 -1.75
CA THR A 250 -13.92 3.35 -3.00
C THR A 250 -12.80 3.23 -4.03
N PHE A 251 -13.09 2.61 -5.17
CA PHE A 251 -12.14 2.64 -6.29
C PHE A 251 -11.82 4.07 -6.71
N ASN A 252 -10.55 4.40 -6.87
CA ASN A 252 -10.14 5.69 -7.43
C ASN A 252 -10.67 5.90 -8.85
N HIS A 253 -10.83 4.83 -9.61
CA HIS A 253 -11.21 4.87 -11.01
C HIS A 253 -12.59 4.26 -11.28
N VAL A 254 -13.46 5.00 -11.97
CA VAL A 254 -14.80 4.55 -12.39
C VAL A 254 -14.74 4.14 -13.86
N PRO A 255 -15.33 2.98 -14.26
CA PRO A 255 -16.28 2.11 -13.56
C PRO A 255 -15.67 0.98 -12.71
N GLY A 256 -14.45 1.05 -12.30
CA GLY A 256 -13.77 0.09 -11.43
C GLY A 256 -12.55 -0.52 -12.08
N GLY A 257 -11.47 -0.54 -11.32
CA GLY A 257 -10.16 -1.05 -11.70
C GLY A 257 -9.05 -0.25 -11.05
N SER A 258 -7.83 -0.68 -11.26
CA SER A 258 -6.65 -0.10 -10.67
C SER A 258 -5.47 -0.13 -11.65
N ASN A 259 -4.67 0.91 -11.67
CA ASN A 259 -3.31 0.81 -12.19
C ASN A 259 -2.48 0.05 -11.15
N VAL A 260 -1.71 -0.91 -11.60
CA VAL A 260 -0.85 -1.75 -10.76
C VAL A 260 0.59 -1.58 -11.22
N LEU A 261 1.46 -1.16 -10.32
CA LEU A 261 2.90 -1.13 -10.50
C LEU A 261 3.47 -2.49 -10.12
N TYR A 262 4.28 -3.05 -11.01
CA TYR A 262 4.98 -4.30 -10.79
C TYR A 262 6.47 -4.08 -10.46
N MET A 263 7.09 -5.11 -9.93
CA MET A 263 8.48 -5.06 -9.43
C MET A 263 9.52 -4.69 -10.50
N ASP A 264 9.27 -5.00 -11.77
CA ASP A 264 10.10 -4.59 -12.91
C ASP A 264 9.93 -3.12 -13.30
N GLY A 265 8.95 -2.42 -12.73
CA GLY A 265 8.64 -1.01 -12.95
C GLY A 265 7.58 -0.74 -14.02
N HIS A 266 7.01 -1.77 -14.67
CA HIS A 266 5.90 -1.53 -15.57
C HIS A 266 4.61 -1.28 -14.79
N VAL A 267 3.66 -0.57 -15.41
CA VAL A 267 2.33 -0.31 -14.86
C VAL A 267 1.28 -0.78 -15.84
N GLU A 268 0.33 -1.57 -15.36
CA GLU A 268 -0.81 -2.07 -16.13
C GLU A 268 -2.12 -1.65 -15.45
N PHE A 269 -3.14 -1.30 -16.23
CA PHE A 269 -4.50 -1.07 -15.70
C PHE A 269 -5.30 -2.37 -15.75
N LEU A 270 -5.67 -2.88 -14.58
CA LEU A 270 -6.53 -4.06 -14.45
C LEU A 270 -7.96 -3.64 -14.15
N ARG A 271 -8.93 -4.19 -14.91
CA ARG A 271 -10.35 -3.93 -14.70
C ARG A 271 -10.87 -4.82 -13.57
N TYR A 272 -11.59 -4.24 -12.60
CA TYR A 272 -12.22 -5.00 -11.53
C TYR A 272 -13.54 -5.66 -11.99
N PRO A 273 -13.86 -6.89 -11.53
CA PRO A 273 -12.92 -7.81 -10.88
C PRO A 273 -11.95 -8.45 -11.86
N HIS A 274 -10.75 -8.75 -11.41
CA HIS A 274 -9.69 -9.40 -12.18
C HIS A 274 -9.22 -10.67 -11.48
N GLU A 275 -8.63 -11.60 -12.22
CA GLU A 275 -8.07 -12.83 -11.66
C GLU A 275 -6.72 -12.60 -10.95
N ARG A 276 -5.99 -11.55 -11.30
CA ARG A 276 -4.69 -11.22 -10.70
C ARG A 276 -4.81 -10.22 -9.55
N PHE A 277 -4.07 -10.50 -8.48
CA PHE A 277 -3.83 -9.58 -7.38
C PHE A 277 -3.20 -8.25 -7.87
N PRO A 278 -3.59 -7.11 -7.33
CA PRO A 278 -4.51 -6.86 -6.22
C PRO A 278 -5.97 -6.63 -6.66
N VAL A 279 -6.35 -6.82 -7.92
CA VAL A 279 -7.67 -6.43 -8.43
C VAL A 279 -8.69 -7.58 -8.33
N THR A 280 -8.44 -8.53 -7.40
CA THR A 280 -9.34 -9.65 -7.10
C THR A 280 -10.50 -9.25 -6.20
N ARG A 281 -11.58 -10.05 -6.20
CA ARG A 281 -12.71 -9.85 -5.29
C ARG A 281 -12.29 -10.03 -3.83
N SER A 282 -11.55 -11.08 -3.56
CA SER A 282 -11.10 -11.42 -2.21
C SER A 282 -10.24 -10.30 -1.58
N TRP A 283 -9.39 -9.64 -2.39
CA TRP A 283 -8.61 -8.50 -1.94
C TRP A 283 -9.46 -7.25 -1.69
N ALA A 284 -10.40 -6.94 -2.59
CA ALA A 284 -11.33 -5.81 -2.39
C ALA A 284 -12.19 -6.01 -1.13
N GLU A 285 -12.64 -7.25 -0.86
CA GLU A 285 -13.38 -7.61 0.35
C GLU A 285 -12.51 -7.49 1.61
N PHE A 286 -11.22 -7.84 1.52
CA PHE A 286 -10.29 -7.65 2.63
C PHE A 286 -10.26 -6.18 3.07
N TRP A 287 -10.07 -5.26 2.15
CA TRP A 287 -10.07 -3.83 2.46
C TRP A 287 -11.42 -3.29 2.88
N GLY A 288 -12.48 -3.69 2.17
CA GLY A 288 -13.83 -3.20 2.43
C GLY A 288 -14.40 -3.59 3.79
N ASN A 289 -13.81 -4.59 4.45
CA ASN A 289 -14.24 -5.08 5.76
C ASN A 289 -13.22 -4.80 6.88
N MET A 290 -12.16 -4.06 6.59
CA MET A 290 -11.30 -3.54 7.66
C MET A 290 -12.08 -2.56 8.54
N PRO A 291 -11.88 -2.58 9.87
CA PRO A 291 -12.57 -1.63 10.74
C PRO A 291 -12.19 -0.19 10.34
N ALA A 292 -13.19 0.69 10.34
CA ALA A 292 -12.95 2.13 10.19
C ALA A 292 -12.02 2.60 11.30
N GLN A 293 -10.99 3.30 10.95
CA GLN A 293 -9.97 3.81 11.85
C GLN A 293 -10.18 5.29 12.15
#